data_6b3558bd7fbbdff18f41dedd38416234
#
_entry.id   6b3558bd7fbbdff18f41dedd38416234
#
_cell.length_a   1.000
_cell.length_b   1.000
_cell.length_c   1.000
_cell.angle_alpha   90.00
_cell.angle_beta   90.00
_cell.angle_gamma   90.00
#
_symmetry.space_group_name_H-M   'P 1'
#
loop_
_entity.id
_entity.type
_entity.pdbx_description
1 polymer ?
#
loop_
_entity_poly.entity_id
_entity_poly.type
_entity_poly.pdbx_seq_one_letter_code
_entity_poly.pdbx_strand_id
1 'polypeptide(L)'
;MDFTAHIRESDGMEQSVTEHCRNVAALAESYGESVGLGKLARLQGIFHDAGKLNRDFYAYIHGDSRFHRGEIDHCYAGAKYLCAFSDRHFPDQEMPYRTSRLIARTILSHHGLHDWLTESGDDYFRIRNAKVERYEEIEPNLDAMLAEMGYSEASLKALLEDASEEFAAVYRRIKELRSENRKAFDAGNKAEKQNRRTEFTFYLGMLERLLQSILMDADCVDTADFMNDCQTEKHYDAAQVWERMELAMQRKLDGFSGRTDAISRQRQDISRRCAEFAAHPVGICRLIVPTGGGKTLSSLRFAIRYAMRPENGIEKIVYTAPFMSILEQNSQDFREISGAENFLEHHSNVVFDDSEEVEEELRKYELRTEKWDVPVLATTQVQFLQALFDGKNTSVRRMHRLCRAVLLIDEVQS
;
A
#
# COMPACT_ATOMS: atom_id res chain seq x y z
N MET A 1 -29.93 10.90 -13.02
CA MET A 1 -28.89 11.70 -13.72
C MET A 1 -27.60 10.95 -13.43
N ASP A 2 -26.92 10.50 -14.48
CA ASP A 2 -25.66 9.80 -14.27
C ASP A 2 -24.57 10.86 -14.01
N PHE A 3 -24.01 10.88 -12.80
CA PHE A 3 -22.96 11.80 -12.45
C PHE A 3 -21.61 11.26 -12.95
N THR A 4 -20.81 12.12 -13.56
CA THR A 4 -19.55 11.79 -14.21
C THR A 4 -18.39 11.96 -13.23
N ALA A 5 -17.58 10.91 -13.06
CA ALA A 5 -16.34 10.95 -12.26
C ALA A 5 -15.15 11.45 -13.09
N HIS A 6 -15.03 10.94 -14.33
CA HIS A 6 -13.92 11.24 -15.25
C HIS A 6 -14.42 11.36 -16.68
N ILE A 7 -13.73 12.21 -17.48
CA ILE A 7 -13.93 12.34 -18.93
C ILE A 7 -12.60 12.07 -19.60
N ARG A 8 -12.56 11.11 -20.51
CA ARG A 8 -11.36 10.77 -21.28
C ARG A 8 -11.17 11.77 -22.42
N GLU A 9 -10.07 12.48 -22.41
CA GLU A 9 -9.81 13.57 -23.37
C GLU A 9 -9.68 13.09 -24.82
N SER A 10 -9.24 11.85 -25.06
CA SER A 10 -8.96 11.32 -26.39
C SER A 10 -10.23 11.10 -27.24
N ASP A 11 -11.35 10.78 -26.63
CA ASP A 11 -12.61 10.42 -27.32
C ASP A 11 -13.87 10.98 -26.66
N GLY A 12 -13.74 11.66 -25.51
CA GLY A 12 -14.86 12.21 -24.76
C GLY A 12 -15.72 11.19 -24.01
N MET A 13 -15.24 9.94 -23.86
CA MET A 13 -15.94 8.94 -23.04
C MET A 13 -16.02 9.39 -21.59
N GLU A 14 -17.16 9.11 -20.96
CA GLU A 14 -17.43 9.44 -19.56
C GLU A 14 -17.47 8.18 -18.71
N GLN A 15 -16.81 8.21 -17.57
CA GLN A 15 -16.95 7.21 -16.51
C GLN A 15 -17.89 7.75 -15.46
N SER A 16 -18.94 7.00 -15.12
CA SER A 16 -19.86 7.40 -14.07
C SER A 16 -19.22 7.28 -12.68
N VAL A 17 -19.70 8.09 -11.73
CA VAL A 17 -19.28 7.99 -10.32
C VAL A 17 -19.56 6.58 -9.77
N THR A 18 -20.71 5.98 -10.14
CA THR A 18 -21.08 4.62 -9.73
C THR A 18 -20.08 3.59 -10.22
N GLU A 19 -19.69 3.67 -11.49
CA GLU A 19 -18.73 2.75 -12.10
C GLU A 19 -17.34 2.89 -11.46
N HIS A 20 -16.85 4.12 -11.35
CA HIS A 20 -15.58 4.43 -10.69
C HIS A 20 -15.54 3.90 -9.27
N CYS A 21 -16.50 4.25 -8.41
CA CYS A 21 -16.53 3.78 -7.02
C CYS A 21 -16.66 2.24 -6.93
N ARG A 22 -17.40 1.59 -7.86
CA ARG A 22 -17.48 0.12 -7.92
C ARG A 22 -16.12 -0.51 -8.21
N ASN A 23 -15.42 0.00 -9.21
CA ASN A 23 -14.11 -0.49 -9.63
C ASN A 23 -13.05 -0.28 -8.53
N VAL A 24 -13.00 0.95 -7.98
CA VAL A 24 -12.09 1.28 -6.88
C VAL A 24 -12.36 0.41 -5.65
N ALA A 25 -13.64 0.15 -5.32
CA ALA A 25 -14.00 -0.74 -4.22
C ALA A 25 -13.51 -2.18 -4.45
N ALA A 26 -13.62 -2.69 -5.67
CA ALA A 26 -13.16 -4.05 -6.02
C ALA A 26 -11.62 -4.16 -5.99
N LEU A 27 -10.92 -3.17 -6.54
CA LEU A 27 -9.45 -3.10 -6.49
C LEU A 27 -8.95 -2.99 -5.05
N ALA A 28 -9.51 -2.07 -4.27
CA ALA A 28 -9.13 -1.87 -2.87
C ALA A 28 -9.39 -3.13 -2.03
N GLU A 29 -10.53 -3.82 -2.22
CA GLU A 29 -10.82 -5.10 -1.58
C GLU A 29 -9.73 -6.13 -1.90
N SER A 30 -9.39 -6.29 -3.18
CA SER A 30 -8.35 -7.24 -3.61
C SER A 30 -6.99 -6.95 -2.97
N TYR A 31 -6.58 -5.68 -2.90
CA TYR A 31 -5.34 -5.29 -2.21
C TYR A 31 -5.41 -5.56 -0.71
N GLY A 32 -6.55 -5.24 -0.10
CA GLY A 32 -6.78 -5.42 1.33
C GLY A 32 -6.89 -6.89 1.76
N GLU A 33 -7.44 -7.77 0.93
CA GLU A 33 -7.59 -9.21 1.22
C GLU A 33 -6.24 -9.87 1.53
N SER A 34 -5.19 -9.46 0.83
CA SER A 34 -3.84 -9.99 1.03
C SER A 34 -3.33 -9.82 2.47
N VAL A 35 -3.87 -8.85 3.21
CA VAL A 35 -3.49 -8.49 4.58
C VAL A 35 -4.65 -8.56 5.59
N GLY A 36 -5.79 -9.14 5.18
CA GLY A 36 -6.96 -9.31 6.05
C GLY A 36 -7.72 -8.01 6.34
N LEU A 37 -7.71 -7.06 5.38
CA LEU A 37 -8.37 -5.76 5.45
C LEU A 37 -9.29 -5.51 4.25
N GLY A 38 -9.77 -6.56 3.58
CA GLY A 38 -10.54 -6.46 2.35
C GLY A 38 -11.84 -5.69 2.51
N LYS A 39 -12.61 -5.94 3.55
CA LYS A 39 -13.90 -5.30 3.79
C LYS A 39 -13.75 -3.83 4.22
N LEU A 40 -12.73 -3.52 5.02
CA LEU A 40 -12.34 -2.15 5.33
C LEU A 40 -11.99 -1.37 4.05
N ALA A 41 -11.14 -1.96 3.21
CA ALA A 41 -10.71 -1.37 1.96
C ALA A 41 -11.86 -1.20 0.96
N ARG A 42 -12.78 -2.17 0.87
CA ARG A 42 -13.98 -2.08 0.05
C ARG A 42 -14.87 -0.90 0.45
N LEU A 43 -15.14 -0.73 1.75
CA LEU A 43 -15.97 0.38 2.24
C LEU A 43 -15.36 1.74 1.87
N GLN A 44 -14.05 1.92 2.04
CA GLN A 44 -13.44 3.20 1.66
C GLN A 44 -13.56 3.47 0.15
N GLY A 45 -13.38 2.44 -0.71
CA GLY A 45 -13.55 2.57 -2.16
C GLY A 45 -14.99 2.91 -2.58
N ILE A 46 -16.01 2.35 -1.91
CA ILE A 46 -17.42 2.69 -2.18
C ILE A 46 -17.70 4.17 -1.96
N PHE A 47 -17.14 4.77 -0.91
CA PHE A 47 -17.55 6.08 -0.41
C PHE A 47 -16.59 7.23 -0.74
N HIS A 48 -15.36 6.95 -1.24
CA HIS A 48 -14.32 7.98 -1.35
C HIS A 48 -14.74 9.19 -2.18
N ASP A 49 -15.39 8.97 -3.28
CA ASP A 49 -15.80 9.97 -4.27
C ASP A 49 -17.31 10.28 -4.29
N ALA A 50 -18.03 9.85 -3.26
CA ALA A 50 -19.47 10.10 -3.15
C ALA A 50 -19.86 11.59 -3.24
N GLY A 51 -18.94 12.49 -2.87
CA GLY A 51 -19.17 13.93 -3.00
C GLY A 51 -19.22 14.45 -4.43
N LYS A 52 -18.83 13.66 -5.44
CA LYS A 52 -19.01 13.99 -6.86
C LYS A 52 -20.48 13.87 -7.31
N LEU A 53 -21.36 13.29 -6.49
CA LEU A 53 -22.78 13.08 -6.79
C LEU A 53 -23.63 14.36 -6.63
N ASN A 54 -23.15 15.49 -7.12
CA ASN A 54 -23.84 16.77 -7.10
C ASN A 54 -23.70 17.53 -8.43
N ARG A 55 -24.64 18.46 -8.68
CA ARG A 55 -24.71 19.19 -9.94
C ARG A 55 -23.55 20.15 -10.17
N ASP A 56 -22.97 20.69 -9.13
CA ASP A 56 -21.87 21.62 -9.29
C ASP A 56 -20.60 20.89 -9.74
N PHE A 57 -20.32 19.68 -9.18
CA PHE A 57 -19.23 18.85 -9.67
C PHE A 57 -19.47 18.39 -11.11
N TYR A 58 -20.70 17.99 -11.43
CA TYR A 58 -21.07 17.64 -12.80
C TYR A 58 -20.83 18.82 -13.77
N ALA A 59 -21.27 20.02 -13.42
CA ALA A 59 -21.02 21.21 -14.23
C ALA A 59 -19.52 21.52 -14.36
N TYR A 60 -18.75 21.41 -13.26
CA TYR A 60 -17.31 21.61 -13.26
C TYR A 60 -16.60 20.67 -14.23
N ILE A 61 -16.86 19.37 -14.18
CA ILE A 61 -16.16 18.40 -15.01
C ILE A 61 -16.49 18.54 -16.49
N HIS A 62 -17.67 19.12 -16.81
CA HIS A 62 -18.11 19.46 -18.18
C HIS A 62 -17.65 20.86 -18.63
N GLY A 63 -16.72 21.48 -17.90
CA GLY A 63 -16.07 22.72 -18.32
C GLY A 63 -16.81 24.02 -18.00
N ASP A 64 -17.74 24.00 -17.03
CA ASP A 64 -18.40 25.23 -16.58
C ASP A 64 -17.36 26.17 -15.91
N SER A 65 -17.14 27.33 -16.55
CA SER A 65 -16.14 28.31 -16.13
C SER A 65 -16.42 29.00 -14.77
N ARG A 66 -17.57 28.72 -14.16
CA ARG A 66 -17.88 29.20 -12.81
C ARG A 66 -17.09 28.50 -11.72
N PHE A 67 -16.50 27.34 -12.03
CA PHE A 67 -15.80 26.52 -11.06
C PHE A 67 -14.35 26.29 -11.47
N HIS A 68 -13.45 26.35 -10.50
CA HIS A 68 -12.03 26.08 -10.68
C HIS A 68 -11.59 24.81 -9.93
N ARG A 69 -10.45 24.27 -10.32
CA ARG A 69 -9.89 23.06 -9.71
C ARG A 69 -9.70 23.25 -8.20
N GLY A 70 -10.29 22.36 -7.41
CA GLY A 70 -10.18 22.35 -5.95
C GLY A 70 -11.21 23.22 -5.21
N GLU A 71 -12.13 23.92 -5.92
CA GLU A 71 -13.19 24.70 -5.28
C GLU A 71 -14.34 23.83 -4.77
N ILE A 72 -14.63 22.71 -5.46
CA ILE A 72 -15.70 21.81 -5.05
C ILE A 72 -15.12 20.69 -4.19
N ASP A 73 -15.43 20.77 -2.90
CA ASP A 73 -15.03 19.76 -1.94
C ASP A 73 -15.92 18.50 -2.07
N HIS A 74 -15.36 17.42 -2.56
CA HIS A 74 -16.07 16.14 -2.75
C HIS A 74 -15.65 15.06 -1.73
N CYS A 75 -14.63 15.28 -0.90
CA CYS A 75 -14.09 14.24 -0.02
C CYS A 75 -14.94 13.95 1.21
N TYR A 76 -15.80 14.89 1.69
CA TYR A 76 -16.45 14.74 2.99
C TYR A 76 -17.76 13.94 2.98
N ALA A 77 -18.47 13.92 1.84
CA ALA A 77 -19.85 13.43 1.81
C ALA A 77 -19.96 11.94 2.12
N GLY A 78 -19.10 11.12 1.52
CA GLY A 78 -19.07 9.67 1.79
C GLY A 78 -18.65 9.36 3.22
N ALA A 79 -17.67 10.09 3.77
CA ALA A 79 -17.27 9.98 5.17
C ALA A 79 -18.44 10.29 6.13
N LYS A 80 -19.17 11.38 5.85
CA LYS A 80 -20.35 11.79 6.62
C LYS A 80 -21.46 10.75 6.57
N TYR A 81 -21.78 10.25 5.36
CA TYR A 81 -22.81 9.23 5.18
C TYR A 81 -22.48 7.95 5.97
N LEU A 82 -21.26 7.42 5.82
CA LEU A 82 -20.84 6.20 6.51
C LEU A 82 -20.90 6.34 8.03
N CYS A 83 -20.49 7.50 8.57
CA CYS A 83 -20.60 7.76 10.00
C CYS A 83 -22.05 7.83 10.47
N ALA A 84 -22.92 8.53 9.74
CA ALA A 84 -24.34 8.63 10.06
C ALA A 84 -25.04 7.26 9.98
N PHE A 85 -24.70 6.48 8.95
CA PHE A 85 -25.17 5.10 8.79
C PHE A 85 -24.77 4.22 9.98
N SER A 86 -23.50 4.27 10.37
CA SER A 86 -23.01 3.53 11.54
C SER A 86 -23.75 3.92 12.84
N ASP A 87 -23.92 5.22 13.09
CA ASP A 87 -24.59 5.72 14.30
C ASP A 87 -26.07 5.30 14.36
N ARG A 88 -26.73 5.28 13.19
CA ARG A 88 -28.16 4.87 13.08
C ARG A 88 -28.37 3.38 13.30
N HIS A 89 -27.50 2.53 12.72
CA HIS A 89 -27.73 1.09 12.68
C HIS A 89 -27.00 0.30 13.78
N PHE A 90 -26.00 0.91 14.41
CA PHE A 90 -25.19 0.31 15.47
C PHE A 90 -25.08 1.21 16.71
N PRO A 91 -26.22 1.67 17.24
CA PRO A 91 -26.20 2.53 18.42
C PRO A 91 -25.48 1.80 19.56
N ASP A 92 -24.59 2.51 20.24
CA ASP A 92 -23.82 2.03 21.40
C ASP A 92 -22.84 0.85 21.11
N GLN A 93 -22.59 0.50 19.84
CA GLN A 93 -21.61 -0.51 19.46
C GLN A 93 -20.25 0.13 19.14
N GLU A 94 -19.25 -0.17 19.98
CA GLU A 94 -17.93 0.47 19.92
C GLU A 94 -17.18 0.19 18.60
N MET A 95 -17.21 -1.06 18.12
CA MET A 95 -16.40 -1.42 16.93
C MET A 95 -16.95 -0.82 15.63
N PRO A 96 -18.23 -0.92 15.26
CA PRO A 96 -18.77 -0.24 14.09
C PRO A 96 -18.58 1.28 14.14
N TYR A 97 -18.75 1.90 15.31
CA TYR A 97 -18.46 3.32 15.53
C TYR A 97 -16.98 3.66 15.20
N ARG A 98 -16.02 2.90 15.74
CA ARG A 98 -14.59 3.14 15.49
C ARG A 98 -14.20 2.87 14.04
N THR A 99 -14.77 1.81 13.45
CA THR A 99 -14.51 1.40 12.06
C THR A 99 -14.95 2.48 11.07
N SER A 100 -16.18 2.98 11.23
CA SER A 100 -16.69 4.03 10.35
C SER A 100 -15.85 5.31 10.42
N ARG A 101 -15.33 5.69 11.60
CA ARG A 101 -14.45 6.86 11.78
C ARG A 101 -13.05 6.63 11.22
N LEU A 102 -12.50 5.42 11.33
CA LEU A 102 -11.25 5.06 10.70
C LEU A 102 -11.34 5.20 9.17
N ILE A 103 -12.36 4.58 8.57
CA ILE A 103 -12.61 4.65 7.11
C ILE A 103 -12.89 6.10 6.68
N ALA A 104 -13.70 6.83 7.42
CA ALA A 104 -14.00 8.22 7.11
C ALA A 104 -12.76 9.11 7.07
N ARG A 105 -11.75 8.86 7.90
CA ARG A 105 -10.46 9.58 7.88
C ARG A 105 -9.69 9.30 6.59
N THR A 106 -9.64 8.05 6.15
CA THR A 106 -8.99 7.70 4.88
C THR A 106 -9.71 8.33 3.68
N ILE A 107 -11.03 8.36 3.68
CA ILE A 107 -11.83 9.05 2.66
C ILE A 107 -11.52 10.54 2.64
N LEU A 108 -11.51 11.20 3.79
CA LEU A 108 -11.22 12.65 3.88
C LEU A 108 -9.80 13.01 3.41
N SER A 109 -8.88 12.06 3.40
CA SER A 109 -7.46 12.24 3.12
C SER A 109 -7.01 11.62 1.80
N HIS A 110 -7.93 11.13 0.92
CA HIS A 110 -7.52 10.39 -0.27
C HIS A 110 -6.79 11.26 -1.32
N HIS A 111 -6.93 12.58 -1.27
CA HIS A 111 -6.16 13.50 -2.11
C HIS A 111 -4.88 14.04 -1.42
N GLY A 112 -4.67 13.74 -0.14
CA GLY A 112 -3.50 14.17 0.61
C GLY A 112 -3.63 13.83 2.09
N LEU A 113 -2.51 13.46 2.71
CA LEU A 113 -2.49 13.18 4.14
C LEU A 113 -2.77 14.43 4.95
N HIS A 114 -3.64 14.31 5.93
CA HIS A 114 -3.95 15.37 6.87
C HIS A 114 -3.69 14.87 8.30
N ASP A 115 -3.13 15.77 9.11
CA ASP A 115 -3.02 15.52 10.55
C ASP A 115 -4.40 15.46 11.21
N TRP A 116 -4.51 14.72 12.29
CA TRP A 116 -5.76 14.62 13.05
C TRP A 116 -6.18 15.92 13.72
N LEU A 117 -5.19 16.78 14.00
CA LEU A 117 -5.40 18.10 14.55
C LEU A 117 -4.96 19.15 13.52
N THR A 118 -5.73 20.22 13.41
CA THR A 118 -5.34 21.40 12.67
C THR A 118 -4.19 22.13 13.39
N GLU A 119 -3.56 23.10 12.74
CA GLU A 119 -2.57 23.97 13.39
C GLU A 119 -3.12 24.69 14.64
N SER A 120 -4.43 24.97 14.67
CA SER A 120 -5.12 25.52 15.85
C SER A 120 -5.42 24.48 16.94
N GLY A 121 -5.14 23.19 16.71
CA GLY A 121 -5.40 22.10 17.65
C GLY A 121 -6.81 21.55 17.61
N ASP A 122 -7.62 21.95 16.63
CA ASP A 122 -8.97 21.42 16.43
C ASP A 122 -8.96 20.06 15.74
N ASP A 123 -9.98 19.23 16.03
CA ASP A 123 -10.16 17.95 15.39
C ASP A 123 -10.58 18.12 13.91
N TYR A 124 -9.65 17.84 12.99
CA TYR A 124 -9.86 17.96 11.55
C TYR A 124 -11.03 17.11 11.05
N PHE A 125 -11.15 15.88 11.55
CA PHE A 125 -12.27 15.00 11.20
C PHE A 125 -13.61 15.63 11.60
N ARG A 126 -13.72 16.17 12.83
CA ARG A 126 -14.96 16.81 13.31
C ARG A 126 -15.36 18.00 12.46
N ILE A 127 -14.39 18.85 12.08
CA ILE A 127 -14.63 20.02 11.25
C ILE A 127 -15.17 19.59 9.87
N ARG A 128 -14.52 18.61 9.24
CA ARG A 128 -14.88 18.13 7.91
C ARG A 128 -16.24 17.42 7.92
N ASN A 129 -16.49 16.57 8.90
CA ASN A 129 -17.74 15.81 9.03
C ASN A 129 -18.94 16.73 9.35
N ALA A 130 -18.69 17.92 9.92
CA ALA A 130 -19.73 18.92 10.20
C ALA A 130 -20.19 19.69 8.95
N LYS A 131 -19.47 19.59 7.82
CA LYS A 131 -19.87 20.26 6.58
C LYS A 131 -21.26 19.76 6.11
N VAL A 132 -22.04 20.71 5.60
CA VAL A 132 -23.42 20.46 5.12
C VAL A 132 -23.63 20.89 3.67
N GLU A 133 -22.62 21.54 3.07
CA GLU A 133 -22.70 22.02 1.69
C GLU A 133 -23.07 20.89 0.73
N ARG A 134 -24.16 21.07 -0.03
CA ARG A 134 -24.66 20.09 -1.02
C ARG A 134 -25.03 18.69 -0.47
N TYR A 135 -24.89 18.44 0.83
CA TYR A 135 -25.11 17.11 1.38
C TYR A 135 -26.56 16.62 1.19
N GLU A 136 -27.54 17.53 1.30
CA GLU A 136 -28.96 17.23 1.05
C GLU A 136 -29.23 16.77 -0.40
N GLU A 137 -28.43 17.21 -1.36
CA GLU A 137 -28.48 16.74 -2.76
C GLU A 137 -27.73 15.42 -2.93
N ILE A 138 -26.56 15.27 -2.27
CA ILE A 138 -25.68 14.11 -2.40
C ILE A 138 -26.31 12.87 -1.77
N GLU A 139 -26.90 12.96 -0.59
CA GLU A 139 -27.38 11.81 0.17
C GLU A 139 -28.37 10.94 -0.62
N PRO A 140 -29.44 11.47 -1.26
CA PRO A 140 -30.35 10.65 -2.08
C PRO A 140 -29.69 10.09 -3.35
N ASN A 141 -28.72 10.79 -3.94
CA ASN A 141 -27.96 10.29 -5.08
C ASN A 141 -27.00 9.16 -4.67
N LEU A 142 -26.45 9.24 -3.46
CA LEU A 142 -25.62 8.18 -2.88
C LEU A 142 -26.45 6.93 -2.57
N ASP A 143 -27.67 7.06 -2.04
CA ASP A 143 -28.59 5.94 -1.87
C ASP A 143 -28.90 5.26 -3.22
N ALA A 144 -29.13 6.05 -4.27
CA ALA A 144 -29.36 5.53 -5.63
C ALA A 144 -28.10 4.81 -6.17
N MET A 145 -26.91 5.37 -5.98
CA MET A 145 -25.63 4.75 -6.35
C MET A 145 -25.43 3.41 -5.63
N LEU A 146 -25.67 3.35 -4.33
CA LEU A 146 -25.56 2.12 -3.57
C LEU A 146 -26.53 1.04 -4.06
N ALA A 147 -27.77 1.41 -4.35
CA ALA A 147 -28.76 0.50 -4.94
C ALA A 147 -28.32 -0.02 -6.32
N GLU A 148 -27.78 0.83 -7.18
CA GLU A 148 -27.23 0.46 -8.49
C GLU A 148 -26.00 -0.45 -8.37
N MET A 149 -25.19 -0.27 -7.35
CA MET A 149 -24.07 -1.17 -7.00
C MET A 149 -24.55 -2.50 -6.40
N GLY A 150 -25.85 -2.68 -6.16
CA GLY A 150 -26.45 -3.88 -5.58
C GLY A 150 -26.47 -3.89 -4.04
N TYR A 151 -26.23 -2.76 -3.38
CA TYR A 151 -26.32 -2.67 -1.93
C TYR A 151 -27.75 -2.32 -1.48
N SER A 152 -28.27 -3.14 -0.59
CA SER A 152 -29.41 -2.82 0.29
C SER A 152 -28.88 -2.32 1.64
N GLU A 153 -29.76 -1.74 2.46
CA GLU A 153 -29.44 -1.39 3.85
C GLU A 153 -28.89 -2.61 4.62
N ALA A 154 -29.51 -3.79 4.44
CA ALA A 154 -29.07 -5.02 5.10
C ALA A 154 -27.67 -5.48 4.65
N SER A 155 -27.36 -5.42 3.35
CA SER A 155 -26.05 -5.83 2.86
C SER A 155 -24.96 -4.82 3.21
N LEU A 156 -25.26 -3.52 3.24
CA LEU A 156 -24.34 -2.50 3.70
C LEU A 156 -24.04 -2.64 5.20
N LYS A 157 -25.08 -2.96 5.99
CA LYS A 157 -24.94 -3.27 7.42
C LYS A 157 -24.01 -4.47 7.64
N ALA A 158 -24.24 -5.57 6.92
CA ALA A 158 -23.38 -6.76 6.99
C ALA A 158 -21.93 -6.44 6.60
N LEU A 159 -21.72 -5.64 5.54
CA LEU A 159 -20.38 -5.23 5.13
C LEU A 159 -19.66 -4.40 6.21
N LEU A 160 -20.36 -3.51 6.92
CA LEU A 160 -19.78 -2.75 8.02
C LEU A 160 -19.50 -3.63 9.26
N GLU A 161 -20.32 -4.66 9.51
CA GLU A 161 -20.05 -5.67 10.54
C GLU A 161 -18.77 -6.45 10.21
N ASP A 162 -18.64 -7.00 8.99
CA ASP A 162 -17.46 -7.72 8.54
C ASP A 162 -16.19 -6.84 8.63
N ALA A 163 -16.26 -5.60 8.16
CA ALA A 163 -15.15 -4.64 8.28
C ALA A 163 -14.79 -4.34 9.73
N SER A 164 -15.78 -4.33 10.62
CA SER A 164 -15.56 -4.12 12.05
C SER A 164 -14.87 -5.32 12.70
N GLU A 165 -15.11 -6.53 12.22
CA GLU A 165 -14.42 -7.74 12.65
C GLU A 165 -12.95 -7.74 12.19
N GLU A 166 -12.68 -7.34 10.93
CA GLU A 166 -11.31 -7.14 10.44
C GLU A 166 -10.53 -6.13 11.29
N PHE A 167 -11.14 -4.97 11.58
CA PHE A 167 -10.52 -3.96 12.44
C PHE A 167 -10.32 -4.49 13.87
N ALA A 168 -11.29 -5.21 14.43
CA ALA A 168 -11.17 -5.80 15.75
C ALA A 168 -10.02 -6.81 15.84
N ALA A 169 -9.77 -7.57 14.77
CA ALA A 169 -8.64 -8.50 14.70
C ALA A 169 -7.29 -7.77 14.76
N VAL A 170 -7.13 -6.70 13.97
CA VAL A 170 -5.92 -5.86 14.01
C VAL A 170 -5.76 -5.18 15.36
N TYR A 171 -6.84 -4.64 15.92
CA TYR A 171 -6.82 -3.98 17.23
C TYR A 171 -6.39 -4.94 18.35
N ARG A 172 -6.86 -6.20 18.31
CA ARG A 172 -6.40 -7.27 19.23
C ARG A 172 -4.91 -7.55 19.04
N ARG A 173 -4.46 -7.70 17.79
CA ARG A 173 -3.04 -7.96 17.49
C ARG A 173 -2.11 -6.85 17.99
N ILE A 174 -2.50 -5.59 17.83
CA ILE A 174 -1.76 -4.45 18.39
C ILE A 174 -1.66 -4.55 19.92
N LYS A 175 -2.75 -4.95 20.60
CA LYS A 175 -2.73 -5.14 22.06
C LYS A 175 -1.81 -6.28 22.49
N GLU A 176 -1.80 -7.39 21.75
CA GLU A 176 -0.92 -8.54 22.00
C GLU A 176 0.56 -8.15 21.83
N LEU A 177 0.93 -7.52 20.71
CA LEU A 177 2.29 -7.02 20.48
C LEU A 177 2.79 -6.12 21.61
N ARG A 178 1.93 -5.21 22.08
CA ARG A 178 2.25 -4.36 23.24
C ARG A 178 2.45 -5.15 24.52
N SER A 179 1.71 -6.25 24.71
CA SER A 179 1.88 -7.13 25.86
C SER A 179 3.18 -7.94 25.76
N GLU A 180 3.54 -8.39 24.57
CA GLU A 180 4.81 -9.09 24.28
C GLU A 180 6.00 -8.17 24.51
N ASN A 181 5.96 -6.92 24.00
CA ASN A 181 6.98 -5.92 24.21
C ASN A 181 7.18 -5.59 25.72
N ARG A 182 6.11 -5.59 26.51
CA ARG A 182 6.21 -5.40 27.98
C ARG A 182 7.07 -6.46 28.68
N LYS A 183 6.94 -7.71 28.25
CA LYS A 183 7.71 -8.82 28.84
C LYS A 183 9.20 -8.72 28.50
N ALA A 184 9.51 -8.09 27.36
CA ALA A 184 10.89 -7.88 26.90
C ALA A 184 11.57 -6.67 27.57
N PHE A 185 10.77 -5.66 28.04
CA PHE A 185 11.28 -4.44 28.67
C PHE A 185 10.61 -4.25 30.04
N ASP A 186 11.19 -4.85 31.08
CA ASP A 186 10.72 -4.70 32.45
C ASP A 186 11.11 -3.33 33.02
N ALA A 187 10.16 -2.36 33.00
CA ALA A 187 10.38 -1.05 33.58
C ALA A 187 9.09 -0.42 34.15
N GLY A 188 9.08 -0.19 35.45
CA GLY A 188 7.95 0.39 36.21
C GLY A 188 7.96 1.91 36.30
N ASN A 189 8.27 2.70 35.23
CA ASN A 189 8.45 4.15 35.32
C ASN A 189 7.30 4.95 34.67
N LYS A 190 7.02 6.20 35.13
CA LYS A 190 5.96 7.10 34.60
C LYS A 190 6.15 7.43 33.09
N ALA A 191 7.40 7.54 32.62
CA ALA A 191 7.73 7.72 31.21
C ALA A 191 7.17 6.58 30.34
N GLU A 192 7.04 5.38 30.87
CA GLU A 192 6.54 4.20 30.20
C GLU A 192 5.03 4.28 29.87
N LYS A 193 4.22 4.94 30.73
CA LYS A 193 2.77 5.12 30.44
C LYS A 193 2.55 6.04 29.24
N GLN A 194 3.37 7.09 29.09
CA GLN A 194 3.31 8.00 27.94
C GLN A 194 3.78 7.29 26.67
N ASN A 195 4.88 6.56 26.74
CA ASN A 195 5.40 5.75 25.63
C ASN A 195 4.39 4.71 25.13
N ARG A 196 3.62 4.10 26.02
CA ARG A 196 2.58 3.11 25.66
C ARG A 196 1.42 3.70 24.87
N ARG A 197 1.01 4.92 25.19
CA ARG A 197 -0.02 5.62 24.43
C ARG A 197 0.48 5.99 23.05
N THR A 198 1.70 6.50 22.97
CA THR A 198 2.39 6.82 21.71
C THR A 198 2.55 5.60 20.82
N GLU A 199 3.01 4.46 21.38
CA GLU A 199 3.14 3.20 20.65
C GLU A 199 1.81 2.75 20.04
N PHE A 200 0.72 2.76 20.83
CA PHE A 200 -0.59 2.37 20.34
C PHE A 200 -1.11 3.30 19.25
N THR A 201 -0.93 4.59 19.42
CA THR A 201 -1.32 5.59 18.43
C THR A 201 -0.49 5.45 17.15
N PHE A 202 0.80 5.12 17.27
CA PHE A 202 1.67 4.83 16.14
C PHE A 202 1.16 3.65 15.30
N TYR A 203 0.83 2.51 15.93
CA TYR A 203 0.29 1.36 15.20
C TYR A 203 -1.04 1.67 14.51
N LEU A 204 -1.93 2.43 15.16
CA LEU A 204 -3.18 2.86 14.53
C LEU A 204 -2.93 3.81 13.35
N GLY A 205 -1.99 4.74 13.48
CA GLY A 205 -1.59 5.63 12.39
C GLY A 205 -1.00 4.86 11.20
N MET A 206 -0.21 3.81 11.47
CA MET A 206 0.31 2.94 10.41
C MET A 206 -0.80 2.13 9.72
N LEU A 207 -1.82 1.68 10.47
CA LEU A 207 -3.01 1.04 9.87
C LEU A 207 -3.79 2.02 8.99
N GLU A 208 -4.04 3.23 9.47
CA GLU A 208 -4.71 4.28 8.70
C GLU A 208 -3.93 4.60 7.42
N ARG A 209 -2.61 4.73 7.52
CA ARG A 209 -1.73 4.95 6.37
C ARG A 209 -1.75 3.77 5.39
N LEU A 210 -1.81 2.54 5.87
CA LEU A 210 -1.92 1.35 5.01
C LEU A 210 -3.23 1.36 4.22
N LEU A 211 -4.35 1.63 4.90
CA LEU A 211 -5.67 1.78 4.25
C LEU A 211 -5.67 2.93 3.25
N GLN A 212 -5.05 4.06 3.61
CA GLN A 212 -4.85 5.20 2.71
C GLN A 212 -4.06 4.81 1.46
N SER A 213 -2.98 4.05 1.64
CA SER A 213 -2.16 3.53 0.53
C SER A 213 -2.98 2.67 -0.43
N ILE A 214 -3.80 1.77 0.11
CA ILE A 214 -4.69 0.91 -0.66
C ILE A 214 -5.70 1.73 -1.46
N LEU A 215 -6.38 2.68 -0.82
CA LEU A 215 -7.37 3.51 -1.47
C LEU A 215 -6.77 4.35 -2.60
N MET A 216 -5.70 5.09 -2.30
CA MET A 216 -5.06 5.98 -3.27
C MET A 216 -4.48 5.23 -4.46
N ASP A 217 -3.96 4.00 -4.26
CA ASP A 217 -3.46 3.20 -5.38
C ASP A 217 -4.62 2.65 -6.22
N ALA A 218 -5.69 2.16 -5.60
CA ALA A 218 -6.88 1.67 -6.30
C ALA A 218 -7.56 2.78 -7.13
N ASP A 219 -7.73 3.98 -6.58
CA ASP A 219 -8.28 5.15 -7.26
C ASP A 219 -7.41 5.56 -8.46
N CYS A 220 -6.10 5.66 -8.28
CA CYS A 220 -5.17 5.99 -9.35
C CYS A 220 -5.11 4.90 -10.44
N VAL A 221 -5.25 3.62 -10.09
CA VAL A 221 -5.26 2.52 -11.07
C VAL A 221 -6.53 2.56 -11.90
N ASP A 222 -7.72 2.67 -11.29
CA ASP A 222 -8.97 2.74 -12.04
C ASP A 222 -9.01 3.98 -12.95
N THR A 223 -8.60 5.15 -12.43
CA THR A 223 -8.50 6.37 -13.24
C THR A 223 -7.54 6.18 -14.43
N ALA A 224 -6.36 5.58 -14.21
CA ALA A 224 -5.39 5.34 -15.27
C ALA A 224 -5.89 4.31 -16.29
N ASP A 225 -6.55 3.25 -15.86
CA ASP A 225 -7.12 2.22 -16.74
C ASP A 225 -8.21 2.82 -17.61
N PHE A 226 -9.09 3.64 -17.05
CA PHE A 226 -10.11 4.35 -17.82
C PHE A 226 -9.49 5.35 -18.81
N MET A 227 -8.55 6.20 -18.36
CA MET A 227 -7.97 7.25 -19.22
C MET A 227 -7.11 6.70 -20.36
N ASN A 228 -6.44 5.54 -20.17
CA ASN A 228 -5.59 4.92 -21.17
C ASN A 228 -6.29 3.80 -21.97
N ASP A 229 -7.57 3.51 -21.69
CA ASP A 229 -8.33 2.42 -22.31
C ASP A 229 -7.62 1.06 -22.25
N CYS A 230 -6.95 0.78 -21.16
CA CYS A 230 -6.20 -0.46 -20.96
C CYS A 230 -5.98 -0.76 -19.48
N GLN A 231 -5.81 -2.04 -19.15
CA GLN A 231 -5.40 -2.43 -17.82
C GLN A 231 -3.92 -2.11 -17.60
N THR A 232 -3.63 -1.25 -16.63
CA THR A 232 -2.26 -0.81 -16.32
C THR A 232 -1.58 -1.69 -15.27
N GLU A 233 -2.32 -2.49 -14.53
CA GLU A 233 -1.77 -3.38 -13.50
C GLU A 233 -1.28 -4.70 -14.10
N LYS A 234 -0.09 -5.14 -13.68
CA LYS A 234 0.49 -6.42 -14.10
C LYS A 234 0.28 -7.47 -13.02
N HIS A 235 -0.37 -8.56 -13.39
CA HIS A 235 -0.46 -9.73 -12.53
C HIS A 235 0.70 -10.69 -12.81
N TYR A 236 1.35 -11.17 -11.78
CA TYR A 236 2.38 -12.21 -11.87
C TYR A 236 2.07 -13.35 -10.90
N ASP A 237 2.41 -14.58 -11.33
CA ASP A 237 2.38 -15.73 -10.44
C ASP A 237 3.67 -15.77 -9.62
N ALA A 238 3.56 -15.37 -8.36
CA ALA A 238 4.70 -15.31 -7.45
C ALA A 238 5.40 -16.67 -7.31
N ALA A 239 4.66 -17.77 -7.26
CA ALA A 239 5.24 -19.11 -7.13
C ALA A 239 6.15 -19.44 -8.32
N GLN A 240 5.69 -19.17 -9.54
CA GLN A 240 6.49 -19.39 -10.76
C GLN A 240 7.72 -18.44 -10.80
N VAL A 241 7.60 -17.22 -10.28
CA VAL A 241 8.74 -16.31 -10.20
C VAL A 241 9.80 -16.89 -9.26
N TRP A 242 9.40 -17.35 -8.07
CA TRP A 242 10.34 -17.89 -7.08
C TRP A 242 11.00 -19.19 -7.58
N GLU A 243 10.30 -20.06 -8.26
CA GLU A 243 10.86 -21.27 -8.87
C GLU A 243 11.94 -20.93 -9.92
N ARG A 244 11.65 -19.98 -10.81
CA ARG A 244 12.62 -19.53 -11.82
C ARG A 244 13.85 -18.88 -11.18
N MET A 245 13.64 -18.07 -10.15
CA MET A 245 14.74 -17.44 -9.39
C MET A 245 15.62 -18.46 -8.68
N GLU A 246 15.03 -19.50 -8.08
CA GLU A 246 15.79 -20.59 -7.45
C GLU A 246 16.66 -21.34 -8.47
N LEU A 247 16.13 -21.65 -9.65
CA LEU A 247 16.90 -22.28 -10.73
C LEU A 247 18.04 -21.38 -11.24
N ALA A 248 17.80 -20.07 -11.34
CA ALA A 248 18.83 -19.10 -11.72
C ALA A 248 19.91 -18.96 -10.63
N MET A 249 19.49 -18.88 -9.36
CA MET A 249 20.39 -18.86 -8.21
C MET A 249 21.27 -20.11 -8.17
N GLN A 250 20.70 -21.30 -8.37
CA GLN A 250 21.47 -22.55 -8.37
C GLN A 250 22.52 -22.56 -9.48
N ARG A 251 22.13 -22.19 -10.71
CA ARG A 251 23.11 -22.06 -11.84
C ARG A 251 24.26 -21.12 -11.51
N LYS A 252 23.97 -19.97 -10.88
CA LYS A 252 24.99 -19.01 -10.47
C LYS A 252 25.92 -19.59 -9.41
N LEU A 253 25.41 -20.34 -8.45
CA LEU A 253 26.19 -21.02 -7.39
C LEU A 253 27.04 -22.16 -7.96
N ASP A 254 26.53 -22.93 -8.90
CA ASP A 254 27.26 -24.02 -9.58
C ASP A 254 28.49 -23.47 -10.34
N GLY A 255 28.40 -22.24 -10.89
CA GLY A 255 29.53 -21.52 -11.46
C GLY A 255 30.68 -21.23 -10.47
N PHE A 256 30.40 -21.29 -9.17
CA PHE A 256 31.41 -21.14 -8.12
C PHE A 256 31.88 -22.47 -7.51
N SER A 257 31.26 -23.61 -7.85
CA SER A 257 31.50 -24.89 -7.22
C SER A 257 32.94 -25.42 -7.36
N GLY A 258 33.61 -25.08 -8.48
CA GLY A 258 35.01 -25.43 -8.73
C GLY A 258 36.07 -24.66 -7.93
N ARG A 259 35.67 -23.62 -7.18
CA ARG A 259 36.58 -22.79 -6.39
C ARG A 259 36.84 -23.43 -5.03
N THR A 260 38.10 -23.78 -4.77
CA THR A 260 38.50 -24.53 -3.54
C THR A 260 39.30 -23.71 -2.54
N ASP A 261 39.54 -22.41 -2.80
CA ASP A 261 40.20 -21.53 -1.84
C ASP A 261 39.35 -21.32 -0.56
N ALA A 262 40.00 -20.90 0.52
CA ALA A 262 39.37 -20.78 1.84
C ALA A 262 38.17 -19.82 1.86
N ILE A 263 38.26 -18.70 1.12
CA ILE A 263 37.20 -17.67 1.06
C ILE A 263 35.99 -18.23 0.31
N SER A 264 36.21 -18.90 -0.82
CA SER A 264 35.14 -19.53 -1.60
C SER A 264 34.38 -20.60 -0.81
N ARG A 265 35.09 -21.43 -0.05
CA ARG A 265 34.48 -22.42 0.85
C ARG A 265 33.66 -21.77 1.95
N GLN A 266 34.14 -20.69 2.57
CA GLN A 266 33.35 -19.95 3.56
C GLN A 266 32.09 -19.33 2.96
N ARG A 267 32.16 -18.73 1.76
CA ARG A 267 30.99 -18.18 1.05
C ARG A 267 29.95 -19.25 0.75
N GLN A 268 30.38 -20.44 0.32
CA GLN A 268 29.51 -21.58 0.05
C GLN A 268 28.82 -22.04 1.34
N ASP A 269 29.54 -22.15 2.47
CA ASP A 269 28.98 -22.56 3.76
C ASP A 269 27.96 -21.51 4.28
N ILE A 270 28.27 -20.21 4.21
CA ILE A 270 27.34 -19.13 4.57
C ILE A 270 26.06 -19.20 3.72
N SER A 271 26.22 -19.32 2.41
CA SER A 271 25.08 -19.40 1.48
C SER A 271 24.19 -20.62 1.77
N ARG A 272 24.80 -21.78 2.07
CA ARG A 272 24.06 -22.99 2.44
C ARG A 272 23.29 -22.80 3.75
N ARG A 273 23.92 -22.24 4.79
CA ARG A 273 23.27 -21.96 6.08
C ARG A 273 22.12 -20.97 5.95
N CYS A 274 22.26 -19.93 5.09
CA CYS A 274 21.19 -18.99 4.82
C CYS A 274 19.99 -19.68 4.17
N ALA A 275 20.23 -20.60 3.21
CA ALA A 275 19.14 -21.37 2.60
C ALA A 275 18.43 -22.30 3.60
N GLU A 276 19.18 -22.97 4.49
CA GLU A 276 18.63 -23.82 5.56
C GLU A 276 17.83 -23.00 6.58
N PHE A 277 18.30 -21.78 6.88
CA PHE A 277 17.63 -20.87 7.82
C PHE A 277 16.27 -20.38 7.32
N ALA A 278 15.99 -20.47 6.03
CA ALA A 278 14.68 -20.15 5.46
C ALA A 278 13.52 -21.04 6.01
N ALA A 279 13.82 -22.11 6.73
CA ALA A 279 12.84 -22.91 7.45
C ALA A 279 12.35 -22.28 8.77
N HIS A 280 12.98 -21.20 9.25
CA HIS A 280 12.56 -20.50 10.47
C HIS A 280 11.22 -19.76 10.29
N PRO A 281 10.43 -19.60 11.37
CA PRO A 281 9.19 -18.84 11.31
C PRO A 281 9.42 -17.36 10.99
N VAL A 282 8.32 -16.68 10.61
CA VAL A 282 8.30 -15.23 10.35
C VAL A 282 8.90 -14.44 11.53
N GLY A 283 9.72 -13.46 11.23
CA GLY A 283 10.31 -12.60 12.23
C GLY A 283 11.45 -11.72 11.68
N ILE A 284 12.07 -10.99 12.57
CA ILE A 284 13.26 -10.18 12.27
C ILE A 284 14.51 -11.03 12.46
N CYS A 285 15.26 -11.22 11.38
CA CYS A 285 16.48 -12.01 11.37
C CYS A 285 17.69 -11.11 11.10
N ARG A 286 18.84 -11.47 11.66
CA ARG A 286 20.08 -10.72 11.46
C ARG A 286 21.15 -11.62 10.85
N LEU A 287 21.72 -11.20 9.71
CA LEU A 287 22.84 -11.85 9.05
C LEU A 287 24.12 -11.08 9.36
N ILE A 288 25.04 -11.70 10.12
CA ILE A 288 26.34 -11.13 10.45
C ILE A 288 27.42 -11.90 9.69
N VAL A 289 28.00 -11.27 8.70
CA VAL A 289 29.04 -11.86 7.83
C VAL A 289 30.14 -10.83 7.61
N PRO A 290 31.42 -11.23 7.64
CA PRO A 290 32.52 -10.32 7.33
C PRO A 290 32.39 -9.71 5.91
N THR A 291 32.99 -8.55 5.72
CA THR A 291 33.07 -7.91 4.39
C THR A 291 33.68 -8.88 3.38
N GLY A 292 33.09 -8.96 2.20
CA GLY A 292 33.50 -9.92 1.17
C GLY A 292 33.03 -11.36 1.38
N GLY A 293 32.26 -11.65 2.45
CA GLY A 293 31.73 -12.99 2.75
C GLY A 293 30.51 -13.43 1.91
N GLY A 294 30.10 -12.68 0.88
CA GLY A 294 28.97 -13.04 0.01
C GLY A 294 27.60 -12.75 0.61
N LYS A 295 27.47 -11.68 1.39
CA LYS A 295 26.27 -11.25 2.11
C LYS A 295 25.05 -11.12 1.16
N THR A 296 25.22 -10.40 0.06
CA THR A 296 24.13 -10.10 -0.91
C THR A 296 23.52 -11.36 -1.51
N LEU A 297 24.32 -12.26 -2.08
CA LEU A 297 23.82 -13.51 -2.66
C LEU A 297 23.25 -14.47 -1.61
N SER A 298 23.84 -14.51 -0.41
CA SER A 298 23.37 -15.36 0.68
C SER A 298 22.04 -14.90 1.24
N SER A 299 21.82 -13.59 1.39
CA SER A 299 20.55 -13.02 1.81
C SER A 299 19.47 -13.17 0.74
N LEU A 300 19.82 -12.99 -0.54
CA LEU A 300 18.87 -13.22 -1.65
C LEU A 300 18.48 -14.71 -1.72
N ARG A 301 19.42 -15.63 -1.55
CA ARG A 301 19.13 -17.07 -1.49
C ARG A 301 18.18 -17.43 -0.34
N PHE A 302 18.40 -16.85 0.84
CA PHE A 302 17.47 -16.95 1.96
C PHE A 302 16.07 -16.47 1.54
N ALA A 303 15.96 -15.26 0.96
CA ALA A 303 14.69 -14.65 0.59
C ALA A 303 13.92 -15.50 -0.43
N ILE A 304 14.58 -16.02 -1.46
CA ILE A 304 13.98 -16.91 -2.45
C ILE A 304 13.44 -18.18 -1.78
N ARG A 305 14.27 -18.85 -1.00
CA ARG A 305 13.87 -20.08 -0.29
C ARG A 305 12.73 -19.85 0.70
N TYR A 306 12.72 -18.71 1.36
CA TYR A 306 11.66 -18.31 2.26
C TYR A 306 10.36 -18.01 1.51
N ALA A 307 10.44 -17.33 0.37
CA ALA A 307 9.30 -16.99 -0.48
C ALA A 307 8.69 -18.23 -1.19
N MET A 308 9.49 -19.23 -1.50
CA MET A 308 9.01 -20.50 -2.09
C MET A 308 8.12 -21.32 -1.15
N ARG A 309 8.05 -21.01 0.13
CA ARG A 309 7.20 -21.71 1.09
C ARG A 309 5.79 -21.14 1.05
N PRO A 310 4.77 -21.90 0.57
CA PRO A 310 3.42 -21.36 0.37
C PRO A 310 2.79 -20.81 1.66
N GLU A 311 3.11 -21.43 2.81
CA GLU A 311 2.62 -21.02 4.12
C GLU A 311 3.07 -19.62 4.54
N ASN A 312 4.16 -19.10 3.98
CA ASN A 312 4.66 -17.75 4.25
C ASN A 312 3.90 -16.69 3.44
N GLY A 313 3.27 -17.08 2.34
CA GLY A 313 2.46 -16.19 1.49
C GLY A 313 3.23 -14.98 0.96
N ILE A 314 4.51 -15.13 0.64
CA ILE A 314 5.37 -14.04 0.17
C ILE A 314 5.13 -13.78 -1.31
N GLU A 315 4.86 -12.53 -1.63
CA GLU A 315 4.61 -12.06 -3.00
C GLU A 315 5.75 -11.17 -3.53
N LYS A 316 6.63 -10.68 -2.64
CA LYS A 316 7.67 -9.73 -3.03
C LYS A 316 8.97 -9.91 -2.25
N ILE A 317 10.09 -9.61 -2.91
CA ILE A 317 11.40 -9.44 -2.27
C ILE A 317 11.81 -7.98 -2.47
N VAL A 318 12.10 -7.28 -1.38
CA VAL A 318 12.53 -5.88 -1.38
C VAL A 318 13.94 -5.81 -0.79
N TYR A 319 14.90 -5.34 -1.59
CA TYR A 319 16.24 -5.06 -1.16
C TYR A 319 16.44 -3.56 -0.97
N THR A 320 16.99 -3.16 0.17
CA THR A 320 17.30 -1.74 0.44
C THR A 320 18.76 -1.57 0.83
N ALA A 321 19.40 -0.54 0.25
CA ALA A 321 20.77 -0.15 0.56
C ALA A 321 20.84 1.35 0.94
N PRO A 322 21.81 1.75 1.81
CA PRO A 322 21.91 3.15 2.24
C PRO A 322 22.41 4.09 1.14
N PHE A 323 23.25 3.57 0.23
CA PHE A 323 23.89 4.36 -0.82
C PHE A 323 23.57 3.81 -2.21
N MET A 324 23.41 4.69 -3.19
CA MET A 324 23.13 4.33 -4.60
C MET A 324 24.23 3.44 -5.19
N SER A 325 25.49 3.73 -4.93
CA SER A 325 26.63 2.93 -5.44
C SER A 325 26.59 1.47 -4.97
N ILE A 326 26.13 1.21 -3.74
CA ILE A 326 25.94 -0.16 -3.22
C ILE A 326 24.72 -0.79 -3.89
N LEU A 327 23.65 -0.01 -4.07
CA LEU A 327 22.44 -0.46 -4.74
C LEU A 327 22.75 -0.91 -6.17
N GLU A 328 23.36 -0.06 -6.99
CA GLU A 328 23.75 -0.33 -8.38
C GLU A 328 24.65 -1.57 -8.49
N GLN A 329 25.67 -1.68 -7.60
CA GLN A 329 26.56 -2.84 -7.60
C GLN A 329 25.83 -4.15 -7.30
N ASN A 330 24.86 -4.14 -6.37
CA ASN A 330 24.12 -5.34 -5.99
C ASN A 330 22.95 -5.64 -6.91
N SER A 331 22.36 -4.62 -7.54
CA SER A 331 21.23 -4.73 -8.47
C SER A 331 21.49 -5.63 -9.65
N GLN A 332 22.73 -5.71 -10.11
CA GLN A 332 23.10 -6.61 -11.19
C GLN A 332 22.82 -8.08 -10.85
N ASP A 333 23.19 -8.52 -9.64
CA ASP A 333 22.92 -9.89 -9.18
C ASP A 333 21.41 -10.15 -9.07
N PHE A 334 20.65 -9.19 -8.54
CA PHE A 334 19.19 -9.31 -8.43
C PHE A 334 18.53 -9.39 -9.81
N ARG A 335 18.92 -8.52 -10.74
CA ARG A 335 18.39 -8.48 -12.12
C ARG A 335 18.70 -9.77 -12.89
N GLU A 336 19.92 -10.32 -12.74
CA GLU A 336 20.32 -11.56 -13.40
C GLU A 336 19.51 -12.75 -12.90
N ILE A 337 19.21 -12.80 -11.58
CA ILE A 337 18.51 -13.92 -10.97
C ILE A 337 17.00 -13.83 -11.17
N SER A 338 16.41 -12.63 -11.09
CA SER A 338 14.95 -12.45 -11.22
C SER A 338 14.46 -12.34 -12.66
N GLY A 339 15.33 -11.94 -13.60
CA GLY A 339 14.94 -11.49 -14.93
C GLY A 339 14.55 -10.01 -14.96
N ALA A 340 14.86 -9.32 -16.05
CA ALA A 340 14.64 -7.87 -16.16
C ALA A 340 13.15 -7.48 -16.05
N GLU A 341 12.25 -8.33 -16.51
CA GLU A 341 10.80 -8.14 -16.46
C GLU A 341 10.25 -8.16 -15.02
N ASN A 342 10.89 -8.91 -14.11
CA ASN A 342 10.49 -9.09 -12.72
C ASN A 342 11.22 -8.15 -11.75
N PHE A 343 12.15 -7.34 -12.26
CA PHE A 343 13.02 -6.51 -11.45
C PHE A 343 12.77 -5.02 -11.68
N LEU A 344 12.76 -4.26 -10.59
CA LEU A 344 12.78 -2.80 -10.62
C LEU A 344 13.88 -2.30 -9.68
N GLU A 345 14.72 -1.44 -10.22
CA GLU A 345 15.63 -0.62 -9.44
C GLU A 345 15.07 0.80 -9.35
N HIS A 346 14.88 1.30 -8.12
CA HIS A 346 14.29 2.61 -7.90
C HIS A 346 15.17 3.46 -6.98
N HIS A 347 15.72 4.54 -7.53
CA HIS A 347 16.44 5.59 -6.80
C HIS A 347 16.29 6.94 -7.51
N SER A 348 16.75 8.03 -6.86
CA SER A 348 16.48 9.42 -7.29
C SER A 348 17.20 9.84 -8.59
N ASN A 349 18.16 9.06 -9.11
CA ASN A 349 19.08 9.48 -10.18
C ASN A 349 19.14 8.48 -11.35
N VAL A 350 18.01 7.94 -11.78
CA VAL A 350 18.00 7.20 -13.05
C VAL A 350 18.11 8.22 -14.18
N VAL A 351 19.26 8.23 -14.86
CA VAL A 351 19.52 9.09 -16.01
C VAL A 351 19.22 8.28 -17.26
N PHE A 352 18.36 8.78 -18.10
CA PHE A 352 18.08 8.26 -19.43
C PHE A 352 18.69 9.20 -20.47
N ASP A 353 19.10 8.64 -21.59
CA ASP A 353 19.66 9.42 -22.73
C ASP A 353 18.51 10.03 -23.56
N ASP A 354 18.72 11.20 -24.19
CA ASP A 354 17.67 11.98 -24.86
C ASP A 354 17.32 11.42 -26.27
N SER A 355 16.64 10.28 -26.37
CA SER A 355 16.09 9.77 -27.63
C SER A 355 14.60 9.41 -27.50
N GLU A 356 13.83 9.42 -28.59
CA GLU A 356 12.37 9.13 -28.57
C GLU A 356 12.05 7.71 -28.03
N GLU A 357 12.90 6.71 -28.28
CA GLU A 357 12.78 5.37 -27.70
C GLU A 357 12.96 5.41 -26.17
N VAL A 358 13.75 6.33 -25.68
CA VAL A 358 14.04 6.54 -24.26
C VAL A 358 12.88 7.25 -23.55
N GLU A 359 12.13 8.13 -24.21
CA GLU A 359 10.94 8.75 -23.61
C GLU A 359 9.87 7.70 -23.24
N GLU A 360 9.65 6.70 -24.09
CA GLU A 360 8.71 5.61 -23.79
C GLU A 360 9.22 4.70 -22.67
N GLU A 361 10.54 4.39 -22.66
CA GLU A 361 11.15 3.62 -21.58
C GLU A 361 11.13 4.40 -20.24
N LEU A 362 11.40 5.70 -20.28
CA LEU A 362 11.34 6.59 -19.13
C LEU A 362 9.91 6.63 -18.56
N ARG A 363 8.90 6.81 -19.41
CA ARG A 363 7.50 6.79 -18.99
C ARG A 363 7.09 5.45 -18.37
N LYS A 364 7.53 4.32 -18.94
CA LYS A 364 7.31 2.98 -18.35
C LYS A 364 8.04 2.83 -17.02
N TYR A 365 9.23 3.36 -16.90
CA TYR A 365 9.99 3.35 -15.64
C TYR A 365 9.31 4.20 -14.57
N GLU A 366 8.88 5.41 -14.90
CA GLU A 366 8.15 6.30 -13.98
C GLU A 366 6.88 5.62 -13.46
N LEU A 367 6.06 5.04 -14.34
CA LEU A 367 4.85 4.30 -13.96
C LEU A 367 5.15 3.12 -13.02
N ARG A 368 6.23 2.37 -13.29
CA ARG A 368 6.65 1.25 -12.43
C ARG A 368 7.18 1.73 -11.07
N THR A 369 7.94 2.83 -11.04
CA THR A 369 8.48 3.40 -9.80
C THR A 369 7.41 4.04 -8.93
N GLU A 370 6.33 4.54 -9.52
CA GLU A 370 5.18 5.03 -8.77
C GLU A 370 4.45 3.91 -8.04
N LYS A 371 4.30 2.76 -8.69
CA LYS A 371 3.47 1.64 -8.18
C LYS A 371 4.24 0.59 -7.38
N TRP A 372 5.53 0.35 -7.67
CA TRP A 372 6.29 -0.78 -7.13
C TRP A 372 5.62 -2.16 -7.33
N ASP A 373 4.93 -2.35 -8.44
CA ASP A 373 4.15 -3.55 -8.78
C ASP A 373 4.99 -4.68 -9.41
N VAL A 374 6.18 -4.91 -8.89
CA VAL A 374 7.12 -5.96 -9.35
C VAL A 374 7.43 -6.95 -8.25
N PRO A 375 7.73 -8.22 -8.58
CA PRO A 375 8.09 -9.23 -7.58
C PRO A 375 9.41 -8.92 -6.87
N VAL A 376 10.38 -8.29 -7.54
CA VAL A 376 11.69 -7.96 -6.95
C VAL A 376 11.99 -6.48 -7.10
N LEU A 377 12.12 -5.81 -5.98
CA LEU A 377 12.43 -4.38 -5.90
C LEU A 377 13.79 -4.18 -5.23
N ALA A 378 14.65 -3.38 -5.85
CA ALA A 378 15.83 -2.83 -5.22
C ALA A 378 15.68 -1.31 -5.09
N THR A 379 15.86 -0.77 -3.88
CA THR A 379 15.66 0.66 -3.63
C THR A 379 16.60 1.18 -2.54
N THR A 380 16.69 2.50 -2.42
CA THR A 380 17.44 3.11 -1.30
C THR A 380 16.65 3.07 0.00
N GLN A 381 17.34 3.08 1.14
CA GLN A 381 16.69 3.19 2.46
C GLN A 381 15.85 4.46 2.56
N VAL A 382 16.24 5.55 1.89
CA VAL A 382 15.49 6.80 1.85
C VAL A 382 14.13 6.58 1.18
N GLN A 383 14.08 5.98 -0.01
CA GLN A 383 12.82 5.71 -0.71
C GLN A 383 11.92 4.73 0.08
N PHE A 384 12.53 3.72 0.71
CA PHE A 384 11.81 2.80 1.59
C PHE A 384 11.17 3.53 2.78
N LEU A 385 11.92 4.40 3.47
CA LEU A 385 11.40 5.18 4.59
C LEU A 385 10.36 6.22 4.13
N GLN A 386 10.51 6.79 2.94
CA GLN A 386 9.51 7.68 2.36
C GLN A 386 8.18 6.95 2.13
N ALA A 387 8.18 5.71 1.61
CA ALA A 387 6.97 4.92 1.47
C ALA A 387 6.24 4.72 2.81
N LEU A 388 6.99 4.62 3.92
CA LEU A 388 6.42 4.42 5.26
C LEU A 388 6.01 5.73 5.96
N PHE A 389 6.68 6.86 5.69
CA PHE A 389 6.56 8.05 6.55
C PHE A 389 6.39 9.40 5.83
N ASP A 390 6.63 9.48 4.51
CA ASP A 390 6.46 10.73 3.75
C ASP A 390 4.98 11.05 3.51
N GLY A 391 4.63 12.36 3.46
CA GLY A 391 3.28 12.85 3.18
C GLY A 391 2.90 12.92 1.70
N LYS A 392 3.84 12.69 0.78
CA LYS A 392 3.55 12.77 -0.66
C LYS A 392 2.68 11.60 -1.13
N ASN A 393 1.68 11.86 -1.95
CA ASN A 393 0.76 10.86 -2.46
C ASN A 393 1.48 9.67 -3.15
N THR A 394 2.48 9.96 -3.98
CA THR A 394 3.29 8.94 -4.65
C THR A 394 4.04 8.03 -3.67
N SER A 395 4.48 8.58 -2.53
CA SER A 395 5.13 7.81 -1.46
C SER A 395 4.13 6.97 -0.68
N VAL A 396 2.96 7.54 -0.36
CA VAL A 396 1.89 6.85 0.38
C VAL A 396 1.40 5.63 -0.39
N ARG A 397 1.15 5.75 -1.69
CA ARG A 397 0.67 4.67 -2.57
C ARG A 397 1.54 3.40 -2.52
N ARG A 398 2.83 3.53 -2.24
CA ARG A 398 3.80 2.41 -2.23
C ARG A 398 3.72 1.55 -0.98
N MET A 399 3.14 2.04 0.13
CA MET A 399 3.23 1.35 1.42
C MET A 399 2.59 -0.04 1.41
N HIS A 400 1.39 -0.20 0.83
CA HIS A 400 0.72 -1.50 0.78
C HIS A 400 1.49 -2.53 -0.06
N ARG A 401 2.29 -2.08 -1.04
CA ARG A 401 3.17 -2.93 -1.86
C ARG A 401 4.37 -3.49 -1.09
N LEU A 402 4.60 -3.04 0.15
CA LEU A 402 5.59 -3.61 1.07
C LEU A 402 5.00 -4.74 1.94
N CYS A 403 3.70 -4.97 1.87
CA CYS A 403 3.06 -6.09 2.54
C CYS A 403 3.44 -7.42 1.87
N ARG A 404 3.41 -8.52 2.64
CA ARG A 404 3.77 -9.87 2.17
C ARG A 404 5.13 -9.92 1.45
N ALA A 405 6.08 -9.11 1.93
CA ALA A 405 7.43 -9.00 1.37
C ALA A 405 8.50 -9.55 2.33
N VAL A 406 9.55 -10.14 1.76
CA VAL A 406 10.82 -10.31 2.45
C VAL A 406 11.61 -9.02 2.28
N LEU A 407 11.87 -8.31 3.39
CA LEU A 407 12.66 -7.08 3.40
C LEU A 407 14.13 -7.42 3.72
N LEU A 408 15.01 -7.19 2.76
CA LEU A 408 16.46 -7.31 2.92
C LEU A 408 17.05 -5.91 3.13
N ILE A 409 17.33 -5.56 4.39
CA ILE A 409 17.87 -4.24 4.73
C ILE A 409 19.39 -4.39 4.91
N ASP A 410 20.15 -3.87 3.96
CA ASP A 410 21.62 -3.91 4.01
C ASP A 410 22.17 -2.71 4.77
N GLU A 411 23.30 -2.90 5.43
CA GLU A 411 24.03 -1.87 6.21
C GLU A 411 23.12 -1.05 7.15
N VAL A 412 22.30 -1.72 7.93
CA VAL A 412 21.27 -1.13 8.82
C VAL A 412 21.82 -0.14 9.86
N GLN A 413 23.15 -0.14 10.07
CA GLN A 413 23.85 0.76 10.97
C GLN A 413 24.28 2.09 10.32
N SER A 414 24.06 2.27 9.03
CA SER A 414 24.50 3.44 8.24
C SER A 414 23.57 4.62 8.37
#